data_482327466967d86f56a55bd3445057bf
#
_entry.id   482327466967d86f56a55bd3445057bf
#
_cell.length_a   1.000
_cell.length_b   1.000
_cell.length_c   1.000
_cell.angle_alpha   90.00
_cell.angle_beta   90.00
_cell.angle_gamma   90.00
#
_symmetry.space_group_name_H-M   'P 1'
#
loop_
_entity.id
_entity.type
_entity.pdbx_description
1 polymer ?
#
loop_
_entity_poly.entity_id
_entity_poly.type
_entity_poly.pdbx_seq_one_letter_code
_entity_poly.pdbx_strand_id
1 'polypeptide(L)'
;MRKISFYSSILLLILFSCSSNKPKNIKSKDVPDWYLLPPKIEGKYIGVGDAKRPQISLSKTVATTRAMAEISRMVETQMSTMLKSYLQASGLGENASAVEFTEDVTKSVSASTLQGCQVEKTEIIGGRVFVMVVYDFEEAKLKAKQAIEIEAKKDEALFNEFKARQGFEALDQELNKLEQF
;
A
#
# COMPACT_ATOMS: atom_id res chain seq x y z
N MET A 1 -11.45 -69.34 0.23
CA MET A 1 -11.67 -68.28 1.18
C MET A 1 -10.36 -67.71 1.82
N ARG A 2 -9.18 -67.90 1.23
CA ARG A 2 -7.86 -67.47 1.80
C ARG A 2 -7.17 -66.32 1.04
N LYS A 3 -7.74 -65.83 -0.04
CA LYS A 3 -7.14 -64.80 -0.88
C LYS A 3 -7.67 -63.38 -0.62
N ILE A 4 -8.80 -63.23 0.12
CA ILE A 4 -9.41 -61.90 0.42
C ILE A 4 -8.73 -61.20 1.64
N SER A 5 -8.10 -61.99 2.50
CA SER A 5 -7.42 -61.46 3.71
C SER A 5 -6.11 -60.72 3.40
N PHE A 6 -5.45 -61.02 2.26
CA PHE A 6 -4.17 -60.38 1.89
C PHE A 6 -4.31 -58.97 1.30
N TYR A 7 -5.45 -58.70 0.64
CA TYR A 7 -5.72 -57.35 0.11
C TYR A 7 -6.17 -56.35 1.14
N SER A 8 -6.76 -56.78 2.25
CA SER A 8 -7.18 -55.93 3.35
C SER A 8 -6.00 -55.34 4.15
N SER A 9 -4.86 -56.07 4.20
CA SER A 9 -3.67 -55.64 4.94
C SER A 9 -2.81 -54.62 4.16
N ILE A 10 -2.91 -54.59 2.82
CA ILE A 10 -2.16 -53.66 1.94
C ILE A 10 -2.85 -52.26 1.91
N LEU A 11 -4.18 -52.24 2.07
CA LEU A 11 -4.96 -50.98 2.03
C LEU A 11 -4.76 -50.08 3.26
N LEU A 12 -4.24 -50.60 4.37
CA LEU A 12 -4.09 -49.87 5.65
C LEU A 12 -2.75 -49.08 5.73
N LEU A 13 -1.84 -49.24 4.81
CA LEU A 13 -0.49 -48.66 4.85
C LEU A 13 -0.34 -47.31 4.09
N ILE A 14 -1.41 -46.78 3.46
CA ILE A 14 -1.32 -45.58 2.61
C ILE A 14 -1.70 -44.29 3.35
N LEU A 15 -2.13 -44.32 4.62
CA LEU A 15 -2.68 -43.16 5.31
C LEU A 15 -1.70 -42.41 6.24
N PHE A 16 -0.40 -42.72 6.26
CA PHE A 16 0.57 -42.02 7.11
C PHE A 16 1.61 -41.21 6.35
N SER A 17 1.20 -40.46 5.30
CA SER A 17 2.06 -39.45 4.70
C SER A 17 1.48 -38.04 4.86
N CYS A 18 1.14 -37.65 6.08
CA CYS A 18 1.05 -36.24 6.47
C CYS A 18 2.42 -35.76 6.88
N SER A 19 3.18 -35.27 5.89
CA SER A 19 4.35 -34.43 6.16
C SER A 19 3.88 -33.14 6.81
N SER A 20 3.94 -33.08 8.15
CA SER A 20 3.69 -31.85 8.90
C SER A 20 4.89 -30.92 8.65
N ASN A 21 4.76 -30.02 7.67
CA ASN A 21 5.59 -28.83 7.60
C ASN A 21 5.32 -28.00 8.87
N LYS A 22 6.08 -28.26 9.93
CA LYS A 22 6.09 -27.39 11.12
C LYS A 22 6.43 -25.97 10.65
N PRO A 23 5.63 -24.95 10.98
CA PRO A 23 5.99 -23.57 10.68
C PRO A 23 7.36 -23.31 11.31
N LYS A 24 8.33 -22.88 10.50
CA LYS A 24 9.65 -22.51 10.96
C LYS A 24 9.46 -21.36 11.93
N ASN A 25 9.74 -21.57 13.23
CA ASN A 25 9.74 -20.50 14.21
C ASN A 25 10.72 -19.42 13.74
N ILE A 26 10.19 -18.29 13.26
CA ILE A 26 10.99 -17.13 12.88
C ILE A 26 11.54 -16.58 14.19
N LYS A 27 12.84 -16.80 14.43
CA LYS A 27 13.54 -16.18 15.55
C LYS A 27 13.68 -14.70 15.22
N SER A 28 13.54 -13.82 16.20
CA SER A 28 13.70 -12.36 16.04
C SER A 28 15.06 -11.96 15.43
N LYS A 29 16.06 -12.84 15.49
CA LYS A 29 17.36 -12.66 14.82
C LYS A 29 17.33 -12.81 13.28
N ASP A 30 16.25 -13.34 12.71
CA ASP A 30 16.14 -13.58 11.27
C ASP A 30 15.42 -12.41 10.53
N VAL A 31 14.96 -11.41 11.28
CA VAL A 31 14.23 -10.24 10.77
C VAL A 31 14.66 -9.00 11.55
N PRO A 32 14.94 -7.86 10.90
CA PRO A 32 15.27 -6.63 11.61
C PRO A 32 14.09 -6.12 12.47
N ASP A 33 14.40 -5.58 13.66
CA ASP A 33 13.38 -5.05 14.56
C ASP A 33 12.55 -3.91 13.91
N TRP A 34 13.24 -3.04 13.16
CA TRP A 34 12.58 -1.94 12.42
C TRP A 34 11.66 -2.41 11.28
N TYR A 35 11.84 -3.64 10.79
CA TYR A 35 10.94 -4.22 9.78
C TYR A 35 9.65 -4.74 10.43
N LEU A 36 9.76 -5.34 11.63
CA LEU A 36 8.60 -5.85 12.38
C LEU A 36 7.79 -4.69 13.00
N LEU A 37 8.48 -3.66 13.46
CA LEU A 37 7.90 -2.47 14.07
C LEU A 37 8.55 -1.24 13.42
N PRO A 38 8.02 -0.80 12.26
CA PRO A 38 8.53 0.39 11.60
C PRO A 38 8.43 1.61 12.53
N PRO A 39 9.49 2.45 12.60
CA PRO A 39 9.45 3.65 13.40
C PRO A 39 8.39 4.62 12.87
N LYS A 40 7.78 5.40 13.74
CA LYS A 40 7.01 6.57 13.31
C LYS A 40 7.99 7.73 13.12
N ILE A 41 8.03 8.30 11.93
CA ILE A 41 8.82 9.51 11.60
C ILE A 41 7.81 10.59 11.27
N GLU A 42 7.84 11.67 12.04
CA GLU A 42 6.94 12.81 11.85
C GLU A 42 7.06 13.37 10.42
N GLY A 43 5.95 13.66 9.80
CA GLY A 43 5.88 14.18 8.43
C GLY A 43 6.25 13.19 7.33
N LYS A 44 6.33 11.88 7.62
CA LYS A 44 6.69 10.86 6.60
C LYS A 44 5.79 9.64 6.61
N TYR A 45 5.46 9.18 5.42
CA TYR A 45 4.98 7.82 5.20
C TYR A 45 6.15 6.85 5.21
N ILE A 46 5.96 5.69 5.81
CA ILE A 46 6.98 4.63 5.89
C ILE A 46 6.38 3.36 5.32
N GLY A 47 7.13 2.76 4.39
CA GLY A 47 6.83 1.43 3.87
C GLY A 47 8.00 0.49 4.06
N VAL A 48 7.72 -0.78 4.29
CA VAL A 48 8.74 -1.80 4.44
C VAL A 48 8.51 -2.92 3.44
N GLY A 49 9.60 -3.50 2.96
CA GLY A 49 9.54 -4.59 2.00
C GLY A 49 10.72 -5.53 2.16
N ASP A 50 10.51 -6.77 1.79
CA ASP A 50 11.57 -7.76 1.81
C ASP A 50 11.52 -8.66 0.56
N ALA A 51 12.67 -9.23 0.22
CA ALA A 51 12.74 -10.26 -0.82
C ALA A 51 13.97 -11.15 -0.61
N LYS A 52 13.84 -12.42 -1.07
CA LYS A 52 14.95 -13.35 -1.21
C LYS A 52 14.94 -13.90 -2.63
N ARG A 53 15.96 -13.56 -3.41
CA ARG A 53 16.18 -14.02 -4.80
C ARG A 53 17.60 -14.54 -4.93
N PRO A 54 17.93 -15.32 -5.99
CA PRO A 54 19.30 -15.81 -6.20
C PRO A 54 20.34 -14.69 -6.26
N GLN A 55 19.98 -13.53 -6.81
CA GLN A 55 20.84 -12.35 -6.88
C GLN A 55 20.40 -11.30 -5.86
N ILE A 56 21.34 -10.79 -5.07
CA ILE A 56 21.07 -9.76 -4.04
C ILE A 56 20.53 -8.46 -4.67
N SER A 57 21.04 -8.07 -5.85
CA SER A 57 20.54 -6.89 -6.57
C SER A 57 19.05 -7.02 -6.91
N LEU A 58 18.63 -8.18 -7.41
CA LEU A 58 17.23 -8.46 -7.68
C LEU A 58 16.39 -8.50 -6.40
N SER A 59 16.94 -9.06 -5.31
CA SER A 59 16.28 -9.03 -4.00
C SER A 59 16.05 -7.59 -3.54
N LYS A 60 17.06 -6.71 -3.67
CA LYS A 60 16.94 -5.31 -3.30
C LYS A 60 15.86 -4.60 -4.13
N THR A 61 15.88 -4.77 -5.46
CA THR A 61 14.85 -4.18 -6.33
C THR A 61 13.44 -4.62 -5.92
N VAL A 62 13.21 -5.91 -5.74
CA VAL A 62 11.88 -6.44 -5.36
C VAL A 62 11.46 -5.96 -3.98
N ALA A 63 12.38 -5.93 -3.00
CA ALA A 63 12.10 -5.42 -1.66
C ALA A 63 11.71 -3.93 -1.69
N THR A 64 12.47 -3.11 -2.42
CA THR A 64 12.17 -1.68 -2.61
C THR A 64 10.80 -1.47 -3.26
N THR A 65 10.49 -2.20 -4.33
CA THR A 65 9.18 -2.11 -4.99
C THR A 65 8.03 -2.46 -4.04
N ARG A 66 8.20 -3.45 -3.17
CA ARG A 66 7.19 -3.83 -2.17
C ARG A 66 6.98 -2.73 -1.14
N ALA A 67 8.07 -2.14 -0.63
CA ALA A 67 8.01 -1.03 0.32
C ALA A 67 7.32 0.21 -0.29
N MET A 68 7.67 0.56 -1.53
CA MET A 68 7.01 1.65 -2.27
C MET A 68 5.52 1.38 -2.49
N ALA A 69 5.16 0.14 -2.85
CA ALA A 69 3.76 -0.24 -3.05
C ALA A 69 2.95 -0.18 -1.74
N GLU A 70 3.57 -0.38 -0.59
CA GLU A 70 2.93 -0.20 0.71
C GLU A 70 2.58 1.26 0.95
N ILE A 71 3.53 2.19 0.74
CA ILE A 71 3.29 3.64 0.84
C ILE A 71 2.21 4.07 -0.16
N SER A 72 2.32 3.64 -1.41
CA SER A 72 1.35 3.99 -2.46
C SER A 72 -0.07 3.59 -2.07
N ARG A 73 -0.28 2.39 -1.50
CA ARG A 73 -1.59 1.96 -1.01
C ARG A 73 -2.09 2.78 0.19
N MET A 74 -1.20 3.17 1.11
CA MET A 74 -1.60 4.04 2.22
C MET A 74 -2.10 5.39 1.71
N VAL A 75 -1.33 6.04 0.84
CA VAL A 75 -1.68 7.33 0.24
C VAL A 75 -2.97 7.22 -0.58
N GLU A 76 -3.11 6.18 -1.40
CA GLU A 76 -4.31 5.89 -2.19
C GLU A 76 -5.56 5.75 -1.31
N THR A 77 -5.47 4.97 -0.24
CA THR A 77 -6.59 4.76 0.69
C THR A 77 -6.99 6.05 1.39
N GLN A 78 -6.02 6.81 1.89
CA GLN A 78 -6.28 8.08 2.57
C GLN A 78 -6.91 9.09 1.60
N MET A 79 -6.36 9.23 0.41
CA MET A 79 -6.84 10.15 -0.61
C MET A 79 -8.26 9.82 -1.06
N SER A 80 -8.51 8.55 -1.40
CA SER A 80 -9.85 8.09 -1.80
C SER A 80 -10.88 8.31 -0.70
N THR A 81 -10.52 8.01 0.56
CA THR A 81 -11.42 8.19 1.71
C THR A 81 -11.74 9.67 1.93
N MET A 82 -10.73 10.52 1.92
CA MET A 82 -10.88 11.96 2.11
C MET A 82 -11.76 12.57 1.01
N LEU A 83 -11.46 12.29 -0.26
CA LEU A 83 -12.23 12.83 -1.39
C LEU A 83 -13.68 12.36 -1.36
N LYS A 84 -13.94 11.08 -1.13
CA LYS A 84 -15.31 10.56 -1.01
C LYS A 84 -16.09 11.24 0.11
N SER A 85 -15.48 11.37 1.28
CA SER A 85 -16.11 12.03 2.44
C SER A 85 -16.42 13.50 2.15
N TYR A 86 -15.47 14.20 1.52
CA TYR A 86 -15.65 15.60 1.14
C TYR A 86 -16.77 15.79 0.12
N LEU A 87 -16.76 15.01 -0.98
CA LEU A 87 -17.75 15.11 -2.04
C LEU A 87 -19.16 14.75 -1.54
N GLN A 88 -19.26 13.76 -0.66
CA GLN A 88 -20.52 13.38 -0.03
C GLN A 88 -21.04 14.51 0.88
N ALA A 89 -20.20 15.09 1.72
CA ALA A 89 -20.55 16.22 2.58
C ALA A 89 -20.96 17.47 1.77
N SER A 90 -20.36 17.65 0.59
CA SER A 90 -20.68 18.75 -0.33
C SER A 90 -21.93 18.49 -1.18
N GLY A 91 -22.57 17.32 -1.07
CA GLY A 91 -23.72 16.95 -1.90
C GLY A 91 -23.38 16.64 -3.36
N LEU A 92 -22.10 16.38 -3.66
CA LEU A 92 -21.58 16.05 -5.00
C LEU A 92 -21.26 14.56 -5.16
N GLY A 93 -21.28 13.80 -4.06
CA GLY A 93 -20.71 12.44 -4.00
C GLY A 93 -21.49 11.32 -4.69
N GLU A 94 -22.68 11.56 -5.21
CA GLU A 94 -23.56 10.51 -5.75
C GLU A 94 -23.62 10.49 -7.29
N ASN A 95 -22.93 11.38 -7.97
CA ASN A 95 -22.93 11.42 -9.43
C ASN A 95 -21.67 10.71 -10.02
N ALA A 96 -21.82 10.29 -11.30
CA ALA A 96 -20.75 9.58 -12.00
C ALA A 96 -19.45 10.41 -12.12
N SER A 97 -19.57 11.72 -12.34
CA SER A 97 -18.41 12.62 -12.45
C SER A 97 -17.61 12.70 -11.15
N ALA A 98 -18.28 12.70 -9.99
CA ALA A 98 -17.59 12.72 -8.70
C ALA A 98 -16.82 11.41 -8.41
N VAL A 99 -17.37 10.27 -8.85
CA VAL A 99 -16.69 8.98 -8.75
C VAL A 99 -15.45 8.95 -9.64
N GLU A 100 -15.60 9.32 -10.92
CA GLU A 100 -14.49 9.38 -11.89
C GLU A 100 -13.39 10.34 -11.42
N PHE A 101 -13.77 11.54 -10.98
CA PHE A 101 -12.84 12.51 -10.39
C PHE A 101 -12.04 11.92 -9.23
N THR A 102 -12.72 11.24 -8.29
CA THR A 102 -12.04 10.60 -7.15
C THR A 102 -11.04 9.55 -7.60
N GLU A 103 -11.41 8.71 -8.57
CA GLU A 103 -10.53 7.68 -9.10
C GLU A 103 -9.31 8.26 -9.81
N ASP A 104 -9.50 9.29 -10.64
CA ASP A 104 -8.43 9.88 -11.42
C ASP A 104 -7.45 10.67 -10.56
N VAL A 105 -7.93 11.44 -9.58
CA VAL A 105 -7.06 12.08 -8.57
C VAL A 105 -6.27 11.02 -7.81
N THR A 106 -6.94 9.98 -7.33
CA THR A 106 -6.30 8.92 -6.55
C THR A 106 -5.21 8.20 -7.35
N LYS A 107 -5.47 7.86 -8.62
CA LYS A 107 -4.47 7.27 -9.54
C LYS A 107 -3.28 8.18 -9.78
N SER A 108 -3.53 9.48 -10.01
CA SER A 108 -2.49 10.47 -10.26
C SER A 108 -1.57 10.65 -9.05
N VAL A 109 -2.13 10.74 -7.85
CA VAL A 109 -1.38 10.86 -6.59
C VAL A 109 -0.58 9.58 -6.31
N SER A 110 -1.19 8.41 -6.49
CA SER A 110 -0.55 7.11 -6.30
C SER A 110 0.69 6.94 -7.21
N ALA A 111 0.56 7.31 -8.49
CA ALA A 111 1.67 7.27 -9.44
C ALA A 111 2.80 8.24 -9.06
N SER A 112 2.47 9.45 -8.59
CA SER A 112 3.45 10.44 -8.14
C SER A 112 4.18 9.99 -6.87
N THR A 113 3.49 9.31 -5.95
CA THR A 113 4.07 8.76 -4.72
C THR A 113 5.22 7.81 -5.03
N LEU A 114 5.07 6.93 -6.01
CA LEU A 114 6.13 5.97 -6.40
C LEU A 114 7.41 6.67 -6.88
N GLN A 115 7.31 7.87 -7.46
CA GLN A 115 8.46 8.64 -7.94
C GLN A 115 9.18 9.40 -6.82
N GLY A 116 8.47 9.83 -5.77
CA GLY A 116 9.02 10.57 -4.64
C GLY A 116 9.58 9.71 -3.51
N CYS A 117 9.36 8.40 -3.56
CA CYS A 117 9.85 7.48 -2.52
C CYS A 117 11.38 7.37 -2.47
N GLN A 118 11.94 7.40 -1.26
CA GLN A 118 13.37 7.28 -1.02
C GLN A 118 13.68 6.09 -0.11
N VAL A 119 14.76 5.35 -0.45
CA VAL A 119 15.24 4.26 0.41
C VAL A 119 15.97 4.86 1.61
N GLU A 120 15.43 4.63 2.80
CA GLU A 120 16.00 5.08 4.07
C GLU A 120 16.95 4.04 4.68
N LYS A 121 16.55 2.76 4.63
CA LYS A 121 17.32 1.68 5.24
C LYS A 121 17.32 0.41 4.41
N THR A 122 18.44 -0.29 4.41
CA THR A 122 18.58 -1.61 3.79
C THR A 122 19.39 -2.52 4.71
N GLU A 123 18.92 -3.76 4.93
CA GLU A 123 19.62 -4.77 5.73
C GLU A 123 19.52 -6.14 5.05
N ILE A 124 20.55 -6.97 5.21
CA ILE A 124 20.60 -8.31 4.60
C ILE A 124 20.83 -9.33 5.71
N ILE A 125 19.87 -10.24 5.88
CA ILE A 125 19.95 -11.32 6.86
C ILE A 125 19.64 -12.64 6.15
N GLY A 126 20.51 -13.60 6.25
CA GLY A 126 20.35 -14.93 5.66
C GLY A 126 20.12 -14.92 4.14
N GLY A 127 20.65 -13.90 3.43
CA GLY A 127 20.44 -13.71 2.00
C GLY A 127 19.07 -13.13 1.62
N ARG A 128 18.28 -12.70 2.59
CA ARG A 128 17.05 -11.92 2.41
C ARG A 128 17.38 -10.44 2.57
N VAL A 129 16.92 -9.62 1.67
CA VAL A 129 17.07 -8.16 1.72
C VAL A 129 15.81 -7.56 2.31
N PHE A 130 15.98 -6.72 3.32
CA PHE A 130 14.93 -5.91 3.94
C PHE A 130 15.19 -4.46 3.58
N VAL A 131 14.14 -3.73 3.22
CA VAL A 131 14.22 -2.32 2.81
C VAL A 131 13.14 -1.53 3.52
N MET A 132 13.49 -0.37 4.03
CA MET A 132 12.58 0.67 4.48
C MET A 132 12.65 1.84 3.52
N VAL A 133 11.49 2.29 3.09
CA VAL A 133 11.31 3.42 2.17
C VAL A 133 10.50 4.48 2.91
N VAL A 134 10.81 5.73 2.66
CA VAL A 134 10.08 6.88 3.17
C VAL A 134 9.56 7.74 2.04
N TYR A 135 8.45 8.43 2.28
CA TYR A 135 7.88 9.44 1.39
C TYR A 135 7.42 10.63 2.21
N ASP A 136 7.74 11.81 1.78
CA ASP A 136 7.45 13.06 2.48
C ASP A 136 5.96 13.40 2.42
N PHE A 137 5.36 13.74 3.57
CA PHE A 137 3.94 14.06 3.66
C PHE A 137 3.61 15.37 2.93
N GLU A 138 4.45 16.40 3.06
CA GLU A 138 4.22 17.68 2.37
C GLU A 138 4.32 17.53 0.85
N GLU A 139 5.21 16.65 0.36
CA GLU A 139 5.26 16.31 -1.05
C GLU A 139 3.98 15.60 -1.50
N ALA A 140 3.48 14.63 -0.71
CA ALA A 140 2.21 13.96 -0.98
C ALA A 140 1.05 14.95 -1.07
N LYS A 141 0.96 15.86 -0.12
CA LYS A 141 -0.06 16.93 -0.08
C LYS A 141 0.03 17.86 -1.29
N LEU A 142 1.22 18.29 -1.66
CA LEU A 142 1.43 19.12 -2.85
C LEU A 142 0.97 18.41 -4.13
N LYS A 143 1.33 17.12 -4.30
CA LYS A 143 0.90 16.31 -5.45
C LYS A 143 -0.61 16.11 -5.47
N ALA A 144 -1.22 15.91 -4.31
CA ALA A 144 -2.68 15.82 -4.18
C ALA A 144 -3.38 17.10 -4.63
N LYS A 145 -2.94 18.27 -4.17
CA LYS A 145 -3.47 19.57 -4.60
C LYS A 145 -3.38 19.75 -6.12
N GLN A 146 -2.22 19.45 -6.70
CA GLN A 146 -2.01 19.53 -8.15
C GLN A 146 -2.95 18.58 -8.91
N ALA A 147 -3.09 17.33 -8.47
CA ALA A 147 -3.98 16.36 -9.08
C ALA A 147 -5.44 16.79 -9.00
N ILE A 148 -5.91 17.25 -7.83
CA ILE A 148 -7.27 17.77 -7.63
C ILE A 148 -7.56 18.91 -8.61
N GLU A 149 -6.66 19.88 -8.71
CA GLU A 149 -6.86 21.02 -9.60
C GLU A 149 -6.87 20.63 -11.07
N ILE A 150 -5.99 19.73 -11.50
CA ILE A 150 -5.90 19.23 -12.89
C ILE A 150 -7.17 18.45 -13.24
N GLU A 151 -7.56 17.50 -12.40
CA GLU A 151 -8.71 16.64 -12.68
C GLU A 151 -10.03 17.42 -12.63
N ALA A 152 -10.20 18.34 -11.68
CA ALA A 152 -11.38 19.18 -11.62
C ALA A 152 -11.57 20.04 -12.88
N LYS A 153 -10.49 20.52 -13.50
CA LYS A 153 -10.57 21.32 -14.73
C LYS A 153 -11.04 20.53 -15.95
N LYS A 154 -11.04 19.20 -15.90
CA LYS A 154 -11.52 18.36 -17.01
C LYS A 154 -13.05 18.33 -17.10
N ASP A 155 -13.74 18.55 -15.99
CA ASP A 155 -15.21 18.66 -15.93
C ASP A 155 -15.58 20.11 -15.55
N GLU A 156 -16.05 20.87 -16.53
CA GLU A 156 -16.39 22.29 -16.35
C GLU A 156 -17.50 22.50 -15.29
N ALA A 157 -18.47 21.58 -15.22
CA ALA A 157 -19.55 21.66 -14.25
C ALA A 157 -19.03 21.43 -12.83
N LEU A 158 -18.20 20.41 -12.63
CA LEU A 158 -17.54 20.10 -11.36
C LEU A 158 -16.61 21.22 -10.93
N PHE A 159 -15.80 21.75 -11.85
CA PHE A 159 -14.88 22.86 -11.58
C PHE A 159 -15.62 24.13 -11.13
N ASN A 160 -16.69 24.49 -11.79
CA ASN A 160 -17.50 25.64 -11.43
C ASN A 160 -18.19 25.45 -10.07
N GLU A 161 -18.64 24.25 -9.74
CA GLU A 161 -19.22 23.92 -8.44
C GLU A 161 -18.17 24.02 -7.32
N PHE A 162 -16.96 23.48 -7.51
CA PHE A 162 -15.86 23.65 -6.57
C PHE A 162 -15.52 25.12 -6.33
N LYS A 163 -15.46 25.91 -7.40
CA LYS A 163 -15.15 27.33 -7.33
C LYS A 163 -16.23 28.11 -6.59
N ALA A 164 -17.51 27.82 -6.88
CA ALA A 164 -18.66 28.49 -6.24
C ALA A 164 -18.74 28.23 -4.73
N ARG A 165 -18.32 27.04 -4.29
CA ARG A 165 -18.36 26.61 -2.87
C ARG A 165 -17.05 26.79 -2.13
N GLN A 166 -16.05 27.46 -2.69
CA GLN A 166 -14.70 27.51 -2.14
C GLN A 166 -14.13 26.11 -1.87
N GLY A 167 -14.52 25.15 -2.73
CA GLY A 167 -14.23 23.72 -2.53
C GLY A 167 -12.74 23.40 -2.53
N PHE A 168 -11.93 24.13 -3.26
CA PHE A 168 -10.47 23.96 -3.25
C PHE A 168 -9.84 24.32 -1.90
N GLU A 169 -10.34 25.36 -1.23
CA GLU A 169 -9.89 25.75 0.12
C GLU A 169 -10.32 24.72 1.18
N ALA A 170 -11.55 24.21 1.06
CA ALA A 170 -12.06 23.19 1.95
C ALA A 170 -11.31 21.86 1.78
N LEU A 171 -11.00 21.45 0.55
CA LEU A 171 -10.15 20.28 0.27
C LEU A 171 -8.74 20.45 0.82
N ASP A 172 -8.18 21.66 0.75
CA ASP A 172 -6.88 21.96 1.35
C ASP A 172 -6.86 21.79 2.87
N GLN A 173 -7.93 22.19 3.53
CA GLN A 173 -8.10 21.97 4.98
C GLN A 173 -8.21 20.47 5.31
N GLU A 174 -8.91 19.67 4.49
CA GLU A 174 -8.99 18.22 4.69
C GLU A 174 -7.63 17.54 4.46
N LEU A 175 -6.86 17.98 3.45
CA LEU A 175 -5.49 17.49 3.23
C LEU A 175 -4.58 17.76 4.43
N ASN A 176 -4.71 18.92 5.07
CA ASN A 176 -3.92 19.26 6.26
C ASN A 176 -4.25 18.36 7.49
N LYS A 177 -5.46 17.80 7.56
CA LYS A 177 -5.84 16.86 8.62
C LYS A 177 -5.22 15.48 8.46
N LEU A 178 -4.83 15.07 7.24
CA LEU A 178 -4.23 13.77 6.98
C LEU A 178 -2.86 13.59 7.67
N GLU A 179 -2.16 14.67 8.00
CA GLU A 179 -0.87 14.64 8.70
C GLU A 179 -0.98 14.10 10.14
N GLN A 180 -2.18 14.09 10.71
CA GLN A 180 -2.40 13.75 12.13
C GLN A 180 -2.57 12.23 12.36
N PHE A 181 -2.46 11.40 11.33
CA PHE A 181 -2.57 9.94 11.40
C PHE A 181 -1.23 9.25 11.19
#